data_348fdb569bbf2685bddb33e86abc7bfd
#
_entry.id   348fdb569bbf2685bddb33e86abc7bfd
#
_cell.length_a   1.000
_cell.length_b   1.000
_cell.length_c   1.000
_cell.angle_alpha   90.00
_cell.angle_beta   90.00
_cell.angle_gamma   90.00
#
_symmetry.space_group_name_H-M   'P 1'
#
loop_
_entity.id
_entity.type
_entity.pdbx_description
1 polymer ?
#
loop_
_entity_poly.entity_id
_entity_poly.type
_entity_poly.pdbx_seq_one_letter_code
_entity_poly.pdbx_strand_id
1 'polypeptide(L)'
;AGRGRATAAAGALAAPAILAQQPRAIRMGYVMGAGGAADKAAGDFARIVAERSKGALTVQNFPGGQLGGERDMVESVQLGSIQIGFFGSYLIGNIVPEWGQVLDTPYLIRSQDHFRKIVDGPLAKPMYDALLQRKGLRHVAWCNRGPRYLTTNRAVTTPADLRGMKLRVPELETYVAAWRSLGAVVTPMALPEVFLALKQGTIDGQENPLELIFTNSFFEAQKFVNLTGHIRSGYEVVVSERWFSGLPADQKTIVMEALVEMCRLEDKYQAEDESVLEQKLKAGGMTFHPVRLETFQSALADLPKQFERKWAPGFHDAVLKA
;
A
#
# COMPACT_ATOMS: atom_id res chain seq x y z
N ALA A 1 45.04 55.17 -57.38
CA ALA A 1 45.48 54.51 -56.18
C ALA A 1 44.29 54.29 -55.21
N GLY A 2 43.66 53.12 -55.25
CA GLY A 2 42.57 52.78 -54.37
C GLY A 2 42.88 51.41 -53.76
N ARG A 3 43.17 51.39 -52.44
CA ARG A 3 43.39 50.18 -51.70
C ARG A 3 42.04 49.61 -51.21
N GLY A 4 41.62 48.48 -51.76
CA GLY A 4 40.51 47.69 -51.25
C GLY A 4 40.90 46.97 -49.93
N ARG A 5 40.14 47.17 -48.88
CA ARG A 5 40.20 46.42 -47.64
C ARG A 5 39.28 45.23 -47.77
N ALA A 6 39.83 44.01 -47.73
CA ALA A 6 39.08 42.77 -47.58
C ALA A 6 38.75 42.60 -46.11
N THR A 7 37.46 42.59 -45.77
CA THR A 7 36.93 42.22 -44.47
C THR A 7 36.70 40.71 -44.46
N ALA A 8 37.50 40.01 -43.66
CA ALA A 8 37.26 38.55 -43.41
C ALA A 8 36.12 38.44 -42.40
N ALA A 9 35.01 37.87 -42.82
CA ALA A 9 33.90 37.49 -41.95
C ALA A 9 34.26 36.19 -41.22
N ALA A 10 34.53 36.26 -39.92
CA ALA A 10 34.67 35.08 -39.06
C ALA A 10 33.28 34.48 -38.82
N GLY A 11 32.99 33.37 -39.47
CA GLY A 11 31.80 32.57 -39.19
C GLY A 11 31.93 31.90 -37.81
N ALA A 12 31.21 32.40 -36.82
CA ALA A 12 31.05 31.71 -35.54
C ALA A 12 30.21 30.44 -35.75
N LEU A 13 30.85 29.29 -35.65
CA LEU A 13 30.19 27.98 -35.56
C LEU A 13 29.41 27.96 -34.19
N ALA A 14 28.13 28.23 -34.25
CA ALA A 14 27.26 27.99 -33.11
C ALA A 14 27.21 26.49 -32.79
N ALA A 15 27.82 26.08 -31.71
CA ALA A 15 27.63 24.73 -31.18
C ALA A 15 26.12 24.47 -30.94
N PRO A 16 25.60 23.31 -31.34
CA PRO A 16 24.18 23.02 -31.08
C PRO A 16 23.94 23.05 -29.57
N ALA A 17 23.09 23.95 -29.13
CA ALA A 17 22.61 23.95 -27.76
C ALA A 17 21.91 22.60 -27.57
N ILE A 18 22.51 21.70 -26.78
CA ILE A 18 21.85 20.51 -26.30
C ILE A 18 20.72 21.05 -25.39
N LEU A 19 19.51 21.10 -25.93
CA LEU A 19 18.31 21.35 -25.14
C LEU A 19 18.26 20.24 -24.10
N ALA A 20 18.65 20.55 -22.87
CA ALA A 20 18.51 19.65 -21.75
C ALA A 20 17.02 19.25 -21.68
N GLN A 21 16.73 18.01 -22.01
CA GLN A 21 15.37 17.50 -21.96
C GLN A 21 14.88 17.66 -20.52
N GLN A 22 13.75 18.35 -20.35
CA GLN A 22 13.18 18.54 -19.02
C GLN A 22 13.01 17.19 -18.32
N PRO A 23 13.40 17.05 -17.04
CA PRO A 23 13.21 15.82 -16.30
C PRO A 23 11.78 15.33 -16.37
N ARG A 24 11.59 14.05 -16.64
CA ARG A 24 10.26 13.46 -16.62
C ARG A 24 9.86 13.18 -15.19
N ALA A 25 8.83 13.88 -14.69
CA ALA A 25 8.32 13.72 -13.35
C ALA A 25 7.48 12.46 -13.20
N ILE A 26 7.72 11.72 -12.12
CA ILE A 26 6.97 10.55 -11.66
C ILE A 26 6.25 10.95 -10.37
N ARG A 27 4.93 10.84 -10.33
CA ARG A 27 4.13 11.05 -9.12
C ARG A 27 3.84 9.71 -8.49
N MET A 28 4.18 9.53 -7.22
CA MET A 28 3.91 8.34 -6.43
C MET A 28 3.00 8.68 -5.25
N GLY A 29 1.83 8.04 -5.18
CA GLY A 29 0.84 8.28 -4.13
C GLY A 29 0.68 7.10 -3.19
N TYR A 30 0.53 7.37 -1.87
CA TYR A 30 0.28 6.36 -0.83
C TYR A 30 -0.37 6.98 0.41
N VAL A 31 -1.01 6.13 1.24
CA VAL A 31 -1.73 6.56 2.45
C VAL A 31 -0.90 6.42 3.73
N MET A 32 0.26 5.77 3.68
CA MET A 32 1.18 5.72 4.80
C MET A 32 1.71 7.12 5.09
N GLY A 33 1.72 7.50 6.37
CA GLY A 33 2.11 8.84 6.78
C GLY A 33 3.61 9.07 6.68
N ALA A 34 4.01 10.33 6.64
CA ALA A 34 5.40 10.74 6.55
C ALA A 34 6.24 10.19 7.71
N GLY A 35 7.49 9.81 7.41
CA GLY A 35 8.49 9.34 8.37
C GLY A 35 8.37 7.86 8.76
N GLY A 36 7.37 7.12 8.29
CA GLY A 36 7.27 5.66 8.44
C GLY A 36 8.22 4.90 7.51
N ALA A 37 8.26 3.57 7.64
CA ALA A 37 9.10 2.69 6.82
C ALA A 37 8.80 2.86 5.33
N ALA A 38 7.52 2.88 4.97
CA ALA A 38 7.07 3.07 3.59
C ALA A 38 7.50 4.43 3.01
N ASP A 39 7.39 5.52 3.78
CA ASP A 39 7.79 6.86 3.32
C ASP A 39 9.31 7.00 3.18
N LYS A 40 10.08 6.42 4.10
CA LYS A 40 11.56 6.35 3.99
C LYS A 40 11.98 5.62 2.71
N ALA A 41 11.38 4.45 2.45
CA ALA A 41 11.66 3.66 1.25
C ALA A 41 11.28 4.40 -0.05
N ALA A 42 10.14 5.11 -0.05
CA ALA A 42 9.73 5.97 -1.16
C ALA A 42 10.74 7.11 -1.40
N GLY A 43 11.33 7.66 -0.34
CA GLY A 43 12.44 8.63 -0.43
C GLY A 43 13.68 8.03 -1.08
N ASP A 44 14.07 6.82 -0.70
CA ASP A 44 15.18 6.10 -1.33
C ASP A 44 14.89 5.80 -2.81
N PHE A 45 13.68 5.38 -3.15
CA PHE A 45 13.26 5.20 -4.53
C PHE A 45 13.48 6.47 -5.36
N ALA A 46 13.06 7.62 -4.84
CA ALA A 46 13.24 8.90 -5.52
C ALA A 46 14.73 9.20 -5.77
N ARG A 47 15.58 8.98 -4.78
CA ARG A 47 17.03 9.15 -4.88
C ARG A 47 17.64 8.18 -5.91
N ILE A 48 17.34 6.89 -5.82
CA ILE A 48 17.86 5.84 -6.71
C ILE A 48 17.50 6.12 -8.17
N VAL A 49 16.25 6.50 -8.43
CA VAL A 49 15.77 6.84 -9.78
C VAL A 49 16.51 8.04 -10.34
N ALA A 50 16.66 9.12 -9.55
CA ALA A 50 17.39 10.31 -9.98
C ALA A 50 18.86 10.03 -10.29
N GLU A 51 19.54 9.26 -9.44
CA GLU A 51 20.94 8.86 -9.62
C GLU A 51 21.13 7.99 -10.87
N ARG A 52 20.34 6.90 -11.01
CA ARG A 52 20.48 5.94 -12.13
C ARG A 52 20.08 6.55 -13.48
N SER A 53 19.10 7.45 -13.48
CA SER A 53 18.68 8.16 -14.71
C SER A 53 19.51 9.39 -15.00
N LYS A 54 20.51 9.74 -14.16
CA LYS A 54 21.32 10.95 -14.27
C LYS A 54 20.44 12.23 -14.34
N GLY A 55 19.35 12.23 -13.58
CA GLY A 55 18.40 13.33 -13.51
C GLY A 55 17.36 13.36 -14.65
N ALA A 56 17.36 12.39 -15.58
CA ALA A 56 16.33 12.32 -16.62
C ALA A 56 14.94 11.97 -16.10
N LEU A 57 14.86 11.30 -14.93
CA LEU A 57 13.66 11.02 -14.17
C LEU A 57 13.75 11.67 -12.80
N THR A 58 12.63 12.21 -12.32
CA THR A 58 12.46 12.72 -10.95
C THR A 58 11.22 12.14 -10.34
N VAL A 59 11.23 11.86 -9.04
CA VAL A 59 10.07 11.33 -8.32
C VAL A 59 9.57 12.34 -7.30
N GLN A 60 8.26 12.51 -7.26
CA GLN A 60 7.54 13.29 -6.27
C GLN A 60 6.66 12.34 -5.46
N ASN A 61 6.97 12.21 -4.17
CA ASN A 61 6.22 11.37 -3.25
C ASN A 61 5.09 12.17 -2.59
N PHE A 62 3.92 11.54 -2.47
CA PHE A 62 2.72 12.12 -1.87
C PHE A 62 2.21 11.17 -0.76
N PRO A 63 2.78 11.29 0.48
CA PRO A 63 2.39 10.46 1.61
C PRO A 63 1.05 10.86 2.22
N GLY A 64 0.52 10.02 3.12
CA GLY A 64 -0.61 10.37 3.98
C GLY A 64 -1.92 10.64 3.25
N GLY A 65 -2.09 10.14 2.03
CA GLY A 65 -3.32 10.36 1.26
C GLY A 65 -3.46 11.79 0.70
N GLN A 66 -2.36 12.53 0.50
CA GLN A 66 -2.40 13.88 -0.07
C GLN A 66 -3.07 13.95 -1.45
N LEU A 67 -3.11 12.85 -2.18
CA LEU A 67 -3.78 12.74 -3.48
C LEU A 67 -5.16 12.06 -3.40
N GLY A 68 -5.75 11.98 -2.21
CA GLY A 68 -7.02 11.30 -1.95
C GLY A 68 -6.87 9.94 -1.26
N GLY A 69 -7.98 9.21 -1.12
CA GLY A 69 -7.98 7.84 -0.65
C GLY A 69 -7.33 6.87 -1.64
N GLU A 70 -7.03 5.65 -1.19
CA GLU A 70 -6.37 4.66 -2.09
C GLU A 70 -7.21 4.36 -3.32
N ARG A 71 -8.54 4.35 -3.21
CA ARG A 71 -9.44 4.16 -4.36
C ARG A 71 -9.28 5.26 -5.41
N ASP A 72 -9.28 6.52 -4.98
CA ASP A 72 -9.10 7.68 -5.88
C ASP A 72 -7.73 7.65 -6.54
N MET A 73 -6.69 7.28 -5.76
CA MET A 73 -5.33 7.15 -6.28
C MET A 73 -5.19 6.01 -7.29
N VAL A 74 -5.86 4.86 -7.08
CA VAL A 74 -5.87 3.77 -8.07
C VAL A 74 -6.48 4.21 -9.39
N GLU A 75 -7.63 4.88 -9.34
CA GLU A 75 -8.26 5.44 -10.55
C GLU A 75 -7.30 6.42 -11.26
N SER A 76 -6.59 7.23 -10.49
CA SER A 76 -5.57 8.15 -11.00
C SER A 76 -4.37 7.44 -11.63
N VAL A 77 -3.95 6.28 -11.07
CA VAL A 77 -2.90 5.44 -11.68
C VAL A 77 -3.38 4.81 -12.99
N GLN A 78 -4.61 4.32 -13.03
CA GLN A 78 -5.22 3.79 -14.26
C GLN A 78 -5.27 4.83 -15.38
N LEU A 79 -5.61 6.08 -15.05
CA LEU A 79 -5.65 7.20 -15.98
C LEU A 79 -4.25 7.73 -16.35
N GLY A 80 -3.21 7.40 -15.57
CA GLY A 80 -1.84 7.85 -15.76
C GLY A 80 -1.54 9.25 -15.23
N SER A 81 -2.44 9.87 -14.47
CA SER A 81 -2.21 11.15 -13.77
C SER A 81 -1.32 10.98 -12.53
N ILE A 82 -1.32 9.79 -11.92
CA ILE A 82 -0.32 9.28 -10.98
C ILE A 82 0.39 8.13 -11.69
N GLN A 83 1.71 8.06 -11.62
CA GLN A 83 2.50 7.06 -12.33
C GLN A 83 2.67 5.78 -11.53
N ILE A 84 2.80 5.89 -10.21
CA ILE A 84 3.05 4.79 -9.29
C ILE A 84 2.11 4.89 -8.10
N GLY A 85 1.48 3.77 -7.76
CA GLY A 85 0.71 3.60 -6.54
C GLY A 85 1.40 2.62 -5.59
N PHE A 86 1.36 2.93 -4.29
CA PHE A 86 1.88 2.08 -3.22
C PHE A 86 0.76 1.88 -2.20
N PHE A 87 0.07 0.73 -2.29
CA PHE A 87 -1.25 0.54 -1.70
C PHE A 87 -1.34 -0.69 -0.82
N GLY A 88 -2.30 -0.72 0.10
CA GLY A 88 -2.63 -1.92 0.85
C GLY A 88 -3.22 -3.02 -0.03
N SER A 89 -2.93 -4.28 0.29
CA SER A 89 -3.40 -5.48 -0.44
C SER A 89 -4.91 -5.51 -0.68
N TYR A 90 -5.70 -5.00 0.27
CA TYR A 90 -7.16 -4.98 0.17
C TYR A 90 -7.68 -4.28 -1.10
N LEU A 91 -6.86 -3.39 -1.66
CA LEU A 91 -7.22 -2.69 -2.88
C LEU A 91 -7.30 -3.64 -4.07
N ILE A 92 -6.42 -4.65 -4.12
CA ILE A 92 -6.46 -5.70 -5.14
C ILE A 92 -7.77 -6.50 -5.04
N GLY A 93 -8.27 -6.70 -3.80
CA GLY A 93 -9.57 -7.32 -3.57
C GLY A 93 -10.76 -6.53 -4.15
N ASN A 94 -10.61 -5.23 -4.37
CA ASN A 94 -11.61 -4.41 -5.06
C ASN A 94 -11.44 -4.41 -6.59
N ILE A 95 -10.24 -4.61 -7.08
CA ILE A 95 -9.91 -4.50 -8.52
C ILE A 95 -10.09 -5.85 -9.23
N VAL A 96 -9.59 -6.91 -8.62
CA VAL A 96 -9.68 -8.31 -9.09
C VAL A 96 -10.16 -9.20 -7.94
N PRO A 97 -11.45 -9.07 -7.56
CA PRO A 97 -12.00 -9.66 -6.34
C PRO A 97 -11.88 -11.18 -6.27
N GLU A 98 -11.85 -11.84 -7.42
CA GLU A 98 -11.76 -13.29 -7.51
C GLU A 98 -10.44 -13.87 -6.94
N TRP A 99 -9.39 -13.06 -6.83
CA TRP A 99 -8.11 -13.45 -6.21
C TRP A 99 -7.77 -12.58 -4.99
N GLY A 100 -7.88 -11.26 -5.14
CA GLY A 100 -7.42 -10.33 -4.12
C GLY A 100 -8.19 -10.45 -2.80
N GLN A 101 -9.50 -10.71 -2.83
CA GLN A 101 -10.28 -10.91 -1.61
C GLN A 101 -9.83 -12.13 -0.81
N VAL A 102 -9.32 -13.16 -1.48
CA VAL A 102 -8.81 -14.37 -0.81
C VAL A 102 -7.60 -14.01 0.05
N LEU A 103 -6.67 -13.20 -0.47
CA LEU A 103 -5.44 -12.82 0.24
C LEU A 103 -5.71 -12.00 1.52
N ASP A 104 -6.83 -11.27 1.54
CA ASP A 104 -7.27 -10.47 2.69
C ASP A 104 -8.39 -11.15 3.52
N THR A 105 -8.50 -12.47 3.43
CA THR A 105 -9.38 -13.25 4.30
C THR A 105 -8.74 -13.41 5.68
N PRO A 106 -9.46 -13.05 6.77
CA PRO A 106 -8.90 -13.15 8.12
C PRO A 106 -8.37 -14.56 8.44
N TYR A 107 -7.18 -14.60 9.03
CA TYR A 107 -6.47 -15.80 9.49
C TYR A 107 -6.06 -16.81 8.41
N LEU A 108 -6.30 -16.53 7.13
CA LEU A 108 -5.90 -17.40 6.03
C LEU A 108 -4.38 -17.41 5.85
N ILE A 109 -3.77 -16.23 5.84
CA ILE A 109 -2.32 -16.07 5.74
C ILE A 109 -1.70 -16.24 7.13
N ARG A 110 -0.86 -17.28 7.29
CA ARG A 110 -0.31 -17.70 8.59
C ARG A 110 0.94 -16.93 9.03
N SER A 111 1.75 -16.52 8.06
CA SER A 111 3.01 -15.80 8.27
C SER A 111 3.34 -14.92 7.08
N GLN A 112 4.35 -14.05 7.23
CA GLN A 112 4.87 -13.25 6.12
C GLN A 112 5.49 -14.15 5.05
N ASP A 113 6.21 -15.20 5.43
CA ASP A 113 6.77 -16.18 4.48
C ASP A 113 5.67 -16.90 3.69
N HIS A 114 4.56 -17.25 4.36
CA HIS A 114 3.40 -17.82 3.67
C HIS A 114 2.81 -16.83 2.65
N PHE A 115 2.67 -15.56 3.00
CA PHE A 115 2.24 -14.52 2.06
C PHE A 115 3.19 -14.42 0.87
N ARG A 116 4.50 -14.28 1.13
CA ARG A 116 5.53 -14.16 0.08
C ARG A 116 5.54 -15.38 -0.86
N LYS A 117 5.43 -16.60 -0.32
CA LYS A 117 5.36 -17.83 -1.12
C LYS A 117 4.20 -17.81 -2.12
N ILE A 118 3.07 -17.21 -1.74
CA ILE A 118 1.90 -17.09 -2.61
C ILE A 118 2.11 -16.01 -3.66
N VAL A 119 2.44 -14.78 -3.22
CA VAL A 119 2.44 -13.61 -4.10
C VAL A 119 3.67 -13.52 -4.99
N ASP A 120 4.81 -14.07 -4.58
CA ASP A 120 6.02 -14.16 -5.42
C ASP A 120 6.03 -15.44 -6.28
N GLY A 121 5.07 -16.34 -6.04
CA GLY A 121 4.96 -17.62 -6.73
C GLY A 121 4.01 -17.60 -7.94
N PRO A 122 3.95 -18.72 -8.68
CA PRO A 122 3.12 -18.83 -9.86
C PRO A 122 1.62 -18.74 -9.57
N LEU A 123 1.21 -18.95 -8.31
CA LEU A 123 -0.19 -18.95 -7.87
C LEU A 123 -0.83 -17.57 -8.07
N ALA A 124 -0.09 -16.48 -7.86
CA ALA A 124 -0.59 -15.12 -8.02
C ALA A 124 -0.55 -14.59 -9.47
N LYS A 125 0.11 -15.30 -10.40
CA LYS A 125 0.25 -14.83 -11.78
C LYS A 125 -1.08 -14.48 -12.47
N PRO A 126 -2.17 -15.27 -12.39
CA PRO A 126 -3.45 -14.91 -13.01
C PRO A 126 -4.01 -13.59 -12.46
N MET A 127 -3.79 -13.29 -11.20
CA MET A 127 -4.19 -12.02 -10.57
C MET A 127 -3.43 -10.84 -11.19
N TYR A 128 -2.12 -10.94 -11.37
CA TYR A 128 -1.31 -9.89 -12.00
C TYR A 128 -1.63 -9.69 -13.47
N ASP A 129 -1.87 -10.79 -14.20
CA ASP A 129 -2.32 -10.73 -15.59
C ASP A 129 -3.67 -10.01 -15.70
N ALA A 130 -4.60 -10.27 -14.78
CA ALA A 130 -5.88 -9.59 -14.73
C ALA A 130 -5.77 -8.11 -14.37
N LEU A 131 -4.91 -7.73 -13.41
CA LEU A 131 -4.61 -6.33 -13.09
C LEU A 131 -4.12 -5.57 -14.33
N LEU A 132 -3.16 -6.15 -15.04
CA LEU A 132 -2.60 -5.53 -16.23
C LEU A 132 -3.60 -5.44 -17.37
N GLN A 133 -4.22 -6.56 -17.74
CA GLN A 133 -5.06 -6.65 -18.94
C GLN A 133 -6.40 -5.93 -18.80
N ARG A 134 -7.02 -5.99 -17.60
CA ARG A 134 -8.35 -5.44 -17.39
C ARG A 134 -8.33 -4.01 -16.87
N LYS A 135 -7.24 -3.61 -16.20
CA LYS A 135 -7.17 -2.35 -15.45
C LYS A 135 -5.98 -1.47 -15.80
N GLY A 136 -5.06 -1.94 -16.64
CA GLY A 136 -3.86 -1.18 -16.99
C GLY A 136 -2.95 -0.89 -15.80
N LEU A 137 -3.00 -1.73 -14.78
CA LEU A 137 -2.17 -1.67 -13.58
C LEU A 137 -1.10 -2.77 -13.66
N ARG A 138 0.16 -2.37 -13.81
CA ARG A 138 1.30 -3.29 -13.81
C ARG A 138 1.75 -3.52 -12.39
N HIS A 139 1.59 -4.75 -11.90
CA HIS A 139 2.24 -5.20 -10.67
C HIS A 139 3.76 -5.15 -10.80
N VAL A 140 4.46 -4.73 -9.75
CA VAL A 140 5.92 -4.70 -9.69
C VAL A 140 6.45 -5.59 -8.58
N ALA A 141 6.04 -5.33 -7.36
CA ALA A 141 6.50 -6.04 -6.17
C ALA A 141 5.53 -5.86 -5.00
N TRP A 142 5.69 -6.71 -4.00
CA TRP A 142 5.08 -6.56 -2.69
C TRP A 142 6.14 -6.15 -1.68
N CYS A 143 5.82 -5.17 -0.84
CA CYS A 143 6.57 -4.86 0.36
C CYS A 143 5.85 -5.44 1.58
N ASN A 144 6.55 -5.68 2.69
CA ASN A 144 5.95 -6.17 3.92
C ASN A 144 5.01 -5.11 4.55
N ARG A 145 4.14 -5.54 5.45
CA ARG A 145 3.18 -4.62 6.05
C ARG A 145 2.99 -4.81 7.56
N GLY A 146 3.39 -5.94 8.08
CA GLY A 146 3.05 -6.35 9.42
C GLY A 146 1.57 -6.76 9.60
N PRO A 147 1.26 -7.40 10.73
CA PRO A 147 -0.12 -7.81 11.04
C PRO A 147 -1.01 -6.63 11.37
N ARG A 148 -2.30 -6.76 11.05
CA ARG A 148 -3.32 -5.77 11.41
C ARG A 148 -3.88 -6.06 12.79
N TYR A 149 -4.01 -5.01 13.60
CA TYR A 149 -4.54 -5.05 14.96
C TYR A 149 -5.73 -4.12 15.10
N LEU A 150 -6.67 -4.49 15.96
CA LEU A 150 -7.83 -3.69 16.30
C LEU A 150 -7.46 -2.60 17.33
N THR A 151 -7.75 -1.32 17.07
CA THR A 151 -7.64 -0.27 18.09
C THR A 151 -9.02 0.19 18.57
N THR A 152 -9.13 0.47 19.88
CA THR A 152 -10.39 0.83 20.54
C THR A 152 -10.12 1.67 21.79
N ASN A 153 -11.19 2.23 22.38
CA ASN A 153 -11.13 2.93 23.66
C ASN A 153 -11.50 2.06 24.88
N ARG A 154 -11.82 0.78 24.66
CA ARG A 154 -11.99 -0.26 25.70
C ARG A 154 -11.27 -1.54 25.25
N ALA A 155 -10.84 -2.34 26.21
CA ALA A 155 -10.23 -3.63 25.91
C ALA A 155 -11.22 -4.56 25.21
N VAL A 156 -10.75 -5.31 24.21
CA VAL A 156 -11.50 -6.34 23.48
C VAL A 156 -10.76 -7.65 23.65
N THR A 157 -11.37 -8.62 24.33
CA THR A 157 -10.77 -9.93 24.58
C THR A 157 -11.39 -11.01 23.71
N THR A 158 -12.68 -10.89 23.41
CA THR A 158 -13.46 -11.86 22.63
C THR A 158 -14.38 -11.14 21.64
N PRO A 159 -14.94 -11.83 20.62
CA PRO A 159 -15.96 -11.23 19.74
C PRO A 159 -17.17 -10.64 20.45
N ALA A 160 -17.53 -11.17 21.62
CA ALA A 160 -18.67 -10.63 22.40
C ALA A 160 -18.47 -9.16 22.80
N ASP A 161 -17.23 -8.73 23.00
CA ASP A 161 -16.87 -7.36 23.35
C ASP A 161 -17.07 -6.38 22.19
N LEU A 162 -17.24 -6.88 20.95
CA LEU A 162 -17.47 -6.06 19.76
C LEU A 162 -18.94 -5.68 19.53
N ARG A 163 -19.87 -6.29 20.28
CA ARG A 163 -21.29 -6.06 20.06
C ARG A 163 -21.65 -4.58 20.17
N GLY A 164 -22.25 -4.06 19.09
CA GLY A 164 -22.68 -2.66 19.00
C GLY A 164 -21.54 -1.65 18.82
N MET A 165 -20.27 -2.08 18.80
CA MET A 165 -19.14 -1.21 18.57
C MET A 165 -19.14 -0.71 17.12
N LYS A 166 -19.11 0.60 16.93
CA LYS A 166 -19.00 1.22 15.60
C LYS A 166 -17.54 1.11 15.13
N LEU A 167 -17.29 0.19 14.23
CA LEU A 167 -15.95 -0.12 13.76
C LEU A 167 -15.76 0.34 12.32
N ARG A 168 -14.73 1.14 12.09
CA ARG A 168 -14.28 1.45 10.72
C ARG A 168 -13.42 0.31 10.19
N VAL A 169 -13.67 -0.02 8.94
CA VAL A 169 -12.78 -0.90 8.15
C VAL A 169 -12.50 -0.27 6.78
N PRO A 170 -11.46 -0.69 6.06
CA PRO A 170 -11.32 -0.38 4.64
C PRO A 170 -12.54 -0.83 3.84
N GLU A 171 -12.76 -0.22 2.69
CA GLU A 171 -13.87 -0.52 1.78
C GLU A 171 -13.63 -1.84 1.04
N LEU A 172 -13.61 -2.96 1.75
CA LEU A 172 -13.51 -4.30 1.20
C LEU A 172 -14.62 -5.21 1.75
N GLU A 173 -15.31 -5.92 0.86
CA GLU A 173 -16.48 -6.73 1.21
C GLU A 173 -16.15 -7.81 2.26
N THR A 174 -15.00 -8.48 2.14
CA THR A 174 -14.56 -9.50 3.10
C THR A 174 -14.30 -8.92 4.50
N TYR A 175 -13.74 -7.71 4.60
CA TYR A 175 -13.55 -7.05 5.89
C TYR A 175 -14.89 -6.68 6.53
N VAL A 176 -15.80 -6.09 5.73
CA VAL A 176 -17.15 -5.74 6.21
C VAL A 176 -17.87 -6.98 6.73
N ALA A 177 -17.85 -8.08 5.97
CA ALA A 177 -18.49 -9.34 6.37
C ALA A 177 -17.84 -9.93 7.63
N ALA A 178 -16.51 -9.95 7.71
CA ALA A 178 -15.77 -10.47 8.86
C ALA A 178 -16.17 -9.76 10.16
N TRP A 179 -16.06 -8.44 10.19
CA TRP A 179 -16.33 -7.68 11.41
C TRP A 179 -17.81 -7.63 11.78
N ARG A 180 -18.73 -7.69 10.79
CA ARG A 180 -20.17 -7.89 11.06
C ARG A 180 -20.45 -9.25 11.69
N SER A 181 -19.80 -10.30 11.19
CA SER A 181 -19.94 -11.66 11.77
C SER A 181 -19.44 -11.72 13.21
N LEU A 182 -18.47 -10.86 13.57
CA LEU A 182 -17.98 -10.71 14.95
C LEU A 182 -18.88 -9.82 15.83
N GLY A 183 -19.96 -9.24 15.30
CA GLY A 183 -20.95 -8.45 16.03
C GLY A 183 -20.74 -6.94 16.03
N ALA A 184 -19.76 -6.42 15.31
CA ALA A 184 -19.54 -4.98 15.17
C ALA A 184 -20.57 -4.30 14.23
N VAL A 185 -20.82 -3.02 14.47
CA VAL A 185 -21.52 -2.12 13.53
C VAL A 185 -20.47 -1.52 12.62
N VAL A 186 -20.38 -2.02 11.39
CA VAL A 186 -19.26 -1.72 10.48
C VAL A 186 -19.56 -0.54 9.58
N THR A 187 -18.64 0.43 9.53
CA THR A 187 -18.65 1.59 8.65
C THR A 187 -17.41 1.54 7.74
N PRO A 188 -17.54 1.17 6.46
CA PRO A 188 -16.46 1.32 5.50
C PRO A 188 -16.13 2.80 5.29
N MET A 189 -14.83 3.15 5.26
CA MET A 189 -14.39 4.54 5.18
C MET A 189 -12.95 4.61 4.66
N ALA A 190 -12.61 5.63 3.86
CA ALA A 190 -11.24 5.89 3.42
C ALA A 190 -10.33 6.24 4.60
N LEU A 191 -9.04 5.85 4.53
CA LEU A 191 -8.10 6.03 5.65
C LEU A 191 -7.92 7.49 6.09
N PRO A 192 -7.83 8.50 5.19
CA PRO A 192 -7.66 9.90 5.59
C PRO A 192 -8.79 10.45 6.49
N GLU A 193 -9.98 9.86 6.45
CA GLU A 193 -11.13 10.30 7.23
C GLU A 193 -11.14 9.74 8.67
N VAL A 194 -10.37 8.67 8.93
CA VAL A 194 -10.47 7.84 10.14
C VAL A 194 -10.09 8.61 11.40
N PHE A 195 -9.00 9.39 11.37
CA PHE A 195 -8.56 10.14 12.56
C PHE A 195 -9.64 11.09 13.07
N LEU A 196 -10.26 11.86 12.17
CA LEU A 196 -11.32 12.78 12.52
C LEU A 196 -12.57 12.04 13.06
N ALA A 197 -12.94 10.94 12.41
CA ALA A 197 -14.06 10.11 12.83
C ALA A 197 -13.86 9.52 14.24
N LEU A 198 -12.62 9.08 14.57
CA LEU A 198 -12.27 8.63 15.93
C LEU A 198 -12.35 9.76 16.95
N LYS A 199 -11.80 10.95 16.62
CA LYS A 199 -11.84 12.13 17.52
C LYS A 199 -13.25 12.61 17.79
N GLN A 200 -14.15 12.52 16.81
CA GLN A 200 -15.56 12.92 16.93
C GLN A 200 -16.45 11.84 17.56
N GLY A 201 -15.93 10.60 17.75
CA GLY A 201 -16.73 9.49 18.28
C GLY A 201 -17.81 8.98 17.33
N THR A 202 -17.70 9.28 16.02
CA THR A 202 -18.59 8.70 15.00
C THR A 202 -18.28 7.23 14.78
N ILE A 203 -17.04 6.80 15.06
CA ILE A 203 -16.58 5.43 15.16
C ILE A 203 -15.89 5.21 16.52
N ASP A 204 -15.98 3.99 17.07
CA ASP A 204 -15.40 3.61 18.35
C ASP A 204 -14.01 2.96 18.19
N GLY A 205 -13.69 2.48 16.99
CA GLY A 205 -12.44 1.79 16.70
C GLY A 205 -12.17 1.64 15.22
N GLN A 206 -10.98 1.17 14.93
CA GLN A 206 -10.47 0.85 13.59
C GLN A 206 -9.46 -0.29 13.67
N GLU A 207 -8.99 -0.82 12.54
CA GLU A 207 -7.96 -1.85 12.48
C GLU A 207 -6.91 -1.53 11.42
N ASN A 208 -5.65 -1.66 11.78
CA ASN A 208 -4.50 -1.38 10.90
C ASN A 208 -3.20 -1.99 11.47
N PRO A 209 -2.11 -2.06 10.69
CA PRO A 209 -0.76 -2.31 11.19
C PRO A 209 -0.25 -1.18 12.09
N LEU A 210 0.74 -1.49 12.93
CA LEU A 210 1.31 -0.53 13.90
C LEU A 210 1.85 0.73 13.22
N GLU A 211 2.48 0.59 12.05
CA GLU A 211 2.96 1.75 11.28
C GLU A 211 1.85 2.76 10.99
N LEU A 212 0.71 2.27 10.45
CA LEU A 212 -0.43 3.14 10.14
C LEU A 212 -1.10 3.70 11.39
N ILE A 213 -1.16 2.93 12.49
CA ILE A 213 -1.67 3.41 13.78
C ILE A 213 -0.81 4.57 14.29
N PHE A 214 0.51 4.48 14.13
CA PHE A 214 1.45 5.50 14.58
C PHE A 214 1.47 6.71 13.63
N THR A 215 1.70 6.49 12.34
CA THR A 215 1.90 7.58 11.35
C THR A 215 0.63 8.39 11.07
N ASN A 216 -0.56 7.82 11.34
CA ASN A 216 -1.84 8.54 11.28
C ASN A 216 -2.32 9.03 12.66
N SER A 217 -1.44 9.01 13.68
CA SER A 217 -1.72 9.53 15.03
C SER A 217 -2.95 8.91 15.71
N PHE A 218 -3.34 7.67 15.38
CA PHE A 218 -4.53 7.05 15.97
C PHE A 218 -4.38 6.85 17.49
N PHE A 219 -3.14 6.78 18.00
CA PHE A 219 -2.86 6.72 19.44
C PHE A 219 -3.36 7.95 20.21
N GLU A 220 -3.56 9.09 19.56
CA GLU A 220 -4.14 10.28 20.20
C GLU A 220 -5.67 10.16 20.43
N ALA A 221 -6.33 9.22 19.75
CA ALA A 221 -7.78 9.00 19.82
C ALA A 221 -8.16 7.63 20.36
N GLN A 222 -7.22 6.71 20.48
CA GLN A 222 -7.43 5.30 20.85
C GLN A 222 -6.52 4.89 22.01
N LYS A 223 -7.03 4.06 22.92
CA LYS A 223 -6.33 3.64 24.14
C LYS A 223 -5.74 2.23 24.08
N PHE A 224 -6.31 1.35 23.28
CA PHE A 224 -5.92 -0.06 23.20
C PHE A 224 -5.51 -0.45 21.80
N VAL A 225 -4.45 -1.23 21.71
CA VAL A 225 -4.12 -2.09 20.58
C VAL A 225 -4.48 -3.51 20.99
N ASN A 226 -5.61 -4.01 20.51
CA ASN A 226 -6.02 -5.39 20.77
C ASN A 226 -5.34 -6.31 19.75
N LEU A 227 -4.56 -7.28 20.24
CA LEU A 227 -3.63 -8.09 19.44
C LEU A 227 -4.35 -9.17 18.61
N THR A 228 -5.30 -8.78 17.78
CA THR A 228 -6.08 -9.69 16.94
C THR A 228 -5.27 -10.35 15.85
N GLY A 229 -4.28 -9.68 15.27
CA GLY A 229 -3.43 -10.22 14.21
C GLY A 229 -4.18 -10.88 13.05
N HIS A 230 -5.39 -10.39 12.76
CA HIS A 230 -6.41 -11.04 11.95
C HIS A 230 -6.08 -11.07 10.46
N ILE A 231 -5.27 -10.16 9.98
CA ILE A 231 -4.78 -10.10 8.58
C ILE A 231 -3.26 -9.98 8.59
N ARG A 232 -2.61 -10.78 7.76
CA ARG A 232 -1.21 -10.65 7.35
C ARG A 232 -1.18 -10.50 5.85
N SER A 233 -0.60 -9.42 5.36
CA SER A 233 -0.60 -9.09 3.94
C SER A 233 0.61 -8.21 3.59
N GLY A 234 0.60 -7.59 2.43
CA GLY A 234 1.66 -6.67 1.98
C GLY A 234 1.11 -5.33 1.50
N TYR A 235 2.02 -4.42 1.22
CA TYR A 235 1.76 -3.28 0.36
C TYR A 235 2.12 -3.65 -1.07
N GLU A 236 1.23 -3.38 -2.00
CA GLU A 236 1.47 -3.61 -3.42
C GLU A 236 1.95 -2.34 -4.10
N VAL A 237 2.98 -2.51 -4.92
CA VAL A 237 3.47 -1.46 -5.81
C VAL A 237 2.96 -1.73 -7.21
N VAL A 238 2.16 -0.80 -7.72
CA VAL A 238 1.63 -0.83 -9.09
C VAL A 238 2.06 0.39 -9.89
N VAL A 239 2.26 0.17 -11.18
CA VAL A 239 2.64 1.21 -12.13
C VAL A 239 1.55 1.35 -13.18
N SER A 240 1.24 2.60 -13.57
CA SER A 240 0.38 2.90 -14.71
C SER A 240 0.96 2.31 -15.99
N GLU A 241 0.31 1.29 -16.56
CA GLU A 241 0.75 0.71 -17.85
C GLU A 241 0.72 1.74 -18.97
N ARG A 242 -0.28 2.62 -18.95
CA ARG A 242 -0.41 3.69 -19.93
C ARG A 242 0.80 4.61 -19.97
N TRP A 243 1.35 4.94 -18.81
CA TRP A 243 2.58 5.73 -18.70
C TRP A 243 3.82 4.89 -18.97
N PHE A 244 3.91 3.72 -18.35
CA PHE A 244 5.09 2.86 -18.40
C PHE A 244 5.43 2.39 -19.82
N SER A 245 4.41 2.01 -20.60
CA SER A 245 4.62 1.55 -21.99
C SER A 245 5.30 2.59 -22.87
N GLY A 246 5.07 3.89 -22.60
CA GLY A 246 5.67 5.02 -23.30
C GLY A 246 7.10 5.40 -22.88
N LEU A 247 7.68 4.72 -21.87
CA LEU A 247 9.07 4.99 -21.47
C LEU A 247 10.07 4.37 -22.42
N PRO A 248 11.27 4.99 -22.61
CA PRO A 248 12.43 4.33 -23.19
C PRO A 248 12.83 3.06 -22.40
N ALA A 249 13.45 2.09 -23.09
CA ALA A 249 13.77 0.79 -22.48
C ALA A 249 14.67 0.90 -21.24
N ASP A 250 15.68 1.76 -21.29
CA ASP A 250 16.57 2.04 -20.16
C ASP A 250 15.83 2.63 -18.96
N GLN A 251 14.91 3.57 -19.18
CA GLN A 251 14.09 4.15 -18.12
C GLN A 251 13.11 3.13 -17.52
N LYS A 252 12.53 2.24 -18.35
CA LYS A 252 11.71 1.12 -17.85
C LYS A 252 12.50 0.24 -16.88
N THR A 253 13.72 -0.13 -17.26
CA THR A 253 14.61 -0.94 -16.42
C THR A 253 14.92 -0.23 -15.11
N ILE A 254 15.33 1.04 -15.17
CA ILE A 254 15.63 1.85 -13.97
C ILE A 254 14.43 1.88 -12.99
N VAL A 255 13.23 2.17 -13.50
CA VAL A 255 12.02 2.26 -12.67
C VAL A 255 11.68 0.93 -12.02
N MET A 256 11.68 -0.17 -12.79
CA MET A 256 11.32 -1.49 -12.27
C MET A 256 12.31 -1.98 -11.21
N GLU A 257 13.62 -1.90 -11.48
CA GLU A 257 14.65 -2.32 -10.54
C GLU A 257 14.64 -1.47 -9.27
N ALA A 258 14.47 -0.14 -9.40
CA ALA A 258 14.41 0.76 -8.26
C ALA A 258 13.18 0.51 -7.38
N LEU A 259 12.02 0.15 -7.94
CA LEU A 259 10.82 -0.22 -7.17
C LEU A 259 11.00 -1.55 -6.43
N VAL A 260 11.63 -2.54 -7.05
CA VAL A 260 11.97 -3.80 -6.36
C VAL A 260 12.94 -3.55 -5.21
N GLU A 261 13.94 -2.67 -5.42
CA GLU A 261 14.89 -2.28 -4.37
C GLU A 261 14.20 -1.50 -3.25
N MET A 262 13.27 -0.60 -3.59
CA MET A 262 12.43 0.12 -2.62
C MET A 262 11.68 -0.85 -1.69
N CYS A 263 11.07 -1.91 -2.22
CA CYS A 263 10.39 -2.90 -1.39
C CYS A 263 11.34 -3.66 -0.45
N ARG A 264 12.56 -3.97 -0.89
CA ARG A 264 13.56 -4.58 -0.01
C ARG A 264 14.02 -3.64 1.12
N LEU A 265 14.14 -2.35 0.81
CA LEU A 265 14.47 -1.33 1.82
C LEU A 265 13.31 -1.14 2.80
N GLU A 266 12.08 -1.12 2.31
CA GLU A 266 10.88 -1.05 3.15
C GLU A 266 10.79 -2.24 4.09
N ASP A 267 10.96 -3.48 3.59
CA ASP A 267 10.97 -4.70 4.39
C ASP A 267 12.00 -4.62 5.55
N LYS A 268 13.18 -4.06 5.25
CA LYS A 268 14.23 -3.83 6.24
C LYS A 268 13.81 -2.79 7.29
N TYR A 269 13.33 -1.62 6.84
CA TYR A 269 12.92 -0.56 7.74
C TYR A 269 11.73 -0.98 8.61
N GLN A 270 10.78 -1.73 8.06
CA GLN A 270 9.67 -2.26 8.81
C GLN A 270 10.11 -3.25 9.90
N ALA A 271 11.05 -4.14 9.59
CA ALA A 271 11.60 -5.08 10.57
C ALA A 271 12.37 -4.36 11.69
N GLU A 272 13.11 -3.29 11.37
CA GLU A 272 13.81 -2.46 12.35
C GLU A 272 12.84 -1.64 13.22
N ASP A 273 11.75 -1.15 12.63
CA ASP A 273 10.80 -0.24 13.29
C ASP A 273 9.74 -0.98 14.14
N GLU A 274 9.47 -2.29 13.95
CA GLU A 274 8.32 -2.96 14.59
C GLU A 274 8.35 -2.87 16.12
N SER A 275 9.49 -3.22 16.76
CA SER A 275 9.64 -3.12 18.22
C SER A 275 9.65 -1.68 18.71
N VAL A 276 10.18 -0.77 17.92
CA VAL A 276 10.24 0.67 18.21
C VAL A 276 8.84 1.29 18.14
N LEU A 277 8.02 0.89 17.18
CA LEU A 277 6.63 1.35 17.05
C LEU A 277 5.77 0.92 18.25
N GLU A 278 5.93 -0.32 18.74
CA GLU A 278 5.23 -0.75 19.94
C GLU A 278 5.60 0.14 21.14
N GLN A 279 6.89 0.44 21.34
CA GLN A 279 7.35 1.31 22.42
C GLN A 279 6.81 2.73 22.26
N LYS A 280 6.83 3.30 21.06
CA LYS A 280 6.29 4.64 20.77
C LYS A 280 4.80 4.72 21.04
N LEU A 281 4.02 3.71 20.63
CA LEU A 281 2.58 3.66 20.88
C LEU A 281 2.26 3.52 22.36
N LYS A 282 3.04 2.73 23.12
CA LYS A 282 2.94 2.65 24.58
C LYS A 282 3.26 3.98 25.24
N ALA A 283 4.33 4.65 24.80
CA ALA A 283 4.68 6.00 25.28
C ALA A 283 3.60 7.04 24.94
N GLY A 284 2.91 6.85 23.81
CA GLY A 284 1.73 7.63 23.40
C GLY A 284 0.44 7.30 24.19
N GLY A 285 0.52 6.42 25.19
CA GLY A 285 -0.59 6.08 26.08
C GLY A 285 -1.43 4.87 25.67
N MET A 286 -1.02 4.12 24.65
CA MET A 286 -1.74 2.90 24.24
C MET A 286 -1.34 1.69 25.08
N THR A 287 -2.33 0.86 25.40
CA THR A 287 -2.15 -0.45 26.04
C THR A 287 -2.27 -1.55 25.00
N PHE A 288 -1.26 -2.41 24.92
CA PHE A 288 -1.30 -3.62 24.09
C PHE A 288 -2.02 -4.71 24.87
N HIS A 289 -3.19 -5.10 24.37
CA HIS A 289 -4.10 -6.02 25.05
C HIS A 289 -4.18 -7.37 24.32
N PRO A 290 -3.90 -8.50 25.01
CA PRO A 290 -4.05 -9.81 24.41
C PRO A 290 -5.54 -10.16 24.20
N VAL A 291 -5.84 -10.86 23.08
CA VAL A 291 -7.18 -11.38 22.81
C VAL A 291 -7.20 -12.91 22.93
N ARG A 292 -8.37 -13.50 23.09
CA ARG A 292 -8.56 -14.95 22.94
C ARG A 292 -8.68 -15.31 21.46
N LEU A 293 -7.54 -15.43 20.79
CA LEU A 293 -7.42 -15.56 19.34
C LEU A 293 -8.31 -16.67 18.76
N GLU A 294 -8.38 -17.81 19.41
CA GLU A 294 -9.17 -18.97 19.01
C GLU A 294 -10.68 -18.66 18.91
N THR A 295 -11.19 -17.71 19.70
CA THR A 295 -12.61 -17.30 19.63
C THR A 295 -12.91 -16.49 18.39
N PHE A 296 -11.97 -15.66 17.93
CA PHE A 296 -12.08 -14.92 16.67
C PHE A 296 -11.95 -15.84 15.47
N GLN A 297 -10.96 -16.74 15.50
CA GLN A 297 -10.75 -17.73 14.43
C GLN A 297 -11.98 -18.62 14.26
N SER A 298 -12.52 -19.15 15.36
CA SER A 298 -13.72 -20.00 15.33
C SER A 298 -14.94 -19.24 14.81
N ALA A 299 -15.14 -17.99 15.22
CA ALA A 299 -16.27 -17.16 14.77
C ALA A 299 -16.20 -16.83 13.26
N LEU A 300 -15.02 -16.85 12.67
CA LEU A 300 -14.80 -16.53 11.24
C LEU A 300 -14.53 -17.77 10.38
N ALA A 301 -14.57 -18.99 10.94
CA ALA A 301 -14.24 -20.22 10.22
C ALA A 301 -15.11 -20.44 8.96
N ASP A 302 -16.37 -20.03 9.01
CA ASP A 302 -17.31 -20.18 7.89
C ASP A 302 -17.35 -18.94 6.96
N LEU A 303 -16.59 -17.90 7.23
CA LEU A 303 -16.55 -16.68 6.41
C LEU A 303 -16.22 -16.98 4.94
N PRO A 304 -15.22 -17.81 4.59
CA PRO A 304 -14.89 -18.12 3.20
C PRO A 304 -16.08 -18.66 2.39
N LYS A 305 -16.97 -19.45 3.00
CA LYS A 305 -18.16 -20.02 2.34
C LYS A 305 -19.09 -18.94 1.74
N GLN A 306 -19.08 -17.72 2.29
CA GLN A 306 -19.90 -16.61 1.77
C GLN A 306 -19.38 -16.08 0.43
N PHE A 307 -18.12 -16.35 0.11
CA PHE A 307 -17.41 -15.78 -1.03
C PHE A 307 -16.95 -16.81 -2.08
N GLU A 308 -17.00 -18.09 -1.78
CA GLU A 308 -16.50 -19.18 -2.66
C GLU A 308 -16.97 -19.06 -4.12
N ARG A 309 -18.23 -18.62 -4.33
CA ARG A 309 -18.78 -18.45 -5.68
C ARG A 309 -18.25 -17.24 -6.43
N LYS A 310 -17.64 -16.27 -5.70
CA LYS A 310 -17.06 -15.05 -6.25
C LYS A 310 -15.57 -15.20 -6.51
N TRP A 311 -14.92 -16.14 -5.81
CA TRP A 311 -13.50 -16.36 -5.89
C TRP A 311 -13.12 -17.26 -7.06
N ALA A 312 -11.89 -17.14 -7.54
CA ALA A 312 -11.36 -18.02 -8.57
C ALA A 312 -11.39 -19.48 -8.08
N PRO A 313 -11.96 -20.41 -8.88
CA PRO A 313 -12.11 -21.79 -8.45
C PRO A 313 -10.82 -22.42 -7.97
N GLY A 314 -10.83 -22.97 -6.75
CA GLY A 314 -9.68 -23.65 -6.15
C GLY A 314 -8.57 -22.73 -5.65
N PHE A 315 -8.66 -21.40 -5.83
CA PHE A 315 -7.59 -20.48 -5.40
C PHE A 315 -7.48 -20.42 -3.88
N HIS A 316 -8.60 -20.35 -3.15
CA HIS A 316 -8.59 -20.38 -1.68
C HIS A 316 -7.91 -21.64 -1.14
N ASP A 317 -8.27 -22.83 -1.67
CA ASP A 317 -7.66 -24.10 -1.26
C ASP A 317 -6.16 -24.17 -1.59
N ALA A 318 -5.77 -23.59 -2.73
CA ALA A 318 -4.37 -23.52 -3.12
C ALA A 318 -3.58 -22.61 -2.16
N VAL A 319 -4.15 -21.47 -1.73
CA VAL A 319 -3.57 -20.59 -0.71
C VAL A 319 -3.44 -21.30 0.64
N LEU A 320 -4.46 -22.04 1.07
CA LEU A 320 -4.41 -22.83 2.32
C LEU A 320 -3.28 -23.86 2.34
N LYS A 321 -2.98 -24.48 1.19
CA LYS A 321 -1.96 -25.53 1.04
C LYS A 321 -0.56 -25.00 0.80
N ALA A 322 -0.41 -23.74 0.43
CA ALA A 322 0.87 -23.12 0.18
C ALA A 322 1.69 -22.98 1.46
#